data_d31b13d75e5c7678add68e150d2bbf50
#
_entry.id   d31b13d75e5c7678add68e150d2bbf50
#
_cell.length_a   1.000
_cell.length_b   1.000
_cell.length_c   1.000
_cell.angle_alpha   90.00
_cell.angle_beta   90.00
_cell.angle_gamma   90.00
#
_symmetry.space_group_name_H-M   'P 1'
#
loop_
_entity.id
_entity.type
_entity.pdbx_description
1 polymer ?
#
loop_
_entity_poly.entity_id
_entity_poly.type
_entity_poly.pdbx_seq_one_letter_code
_entity_poly.pdbx_strand_id
1 'polypeptide(L)'
;IIALANLIKRLAVDHLHIVGDIFDRGPCADMILDLLMEHHSLDIEWGNHDILWMGAACGNKASIANVIRNNLKYNNTRILENGYGISLRNLALFGEKTYKDKEPMDAALKAISVILFKLEEQIIKRHPEYEMNERLLLSKINLEDFTISISNNDNKNKFIYKLSDIDLPTVNPDNPLELTEQENALMDELQAAFIGSTRLQKHIKFLYEKGSMYKIFNSNLLYHGCVPLDEYGNFDGITLDGIVYQGKKYLDYADKMARLAYLDNDNQNALDFMWFLWAGHKSPLCGRVIKTFERSMIKDEKTWHEPTNPYYRFYHDEKTCNMILHEFGLFSPESHIINGHTPVKTIEGESPIRANGKLLVIDGG
;
A
#
# COMPACT_ATOMS: atom_id res chain seq x y z
N ILE A 1 23.09 17.36 30.11
CA ILE A 1 21.63 17.51 29.91
C ILE A 1 21.12 16.50 28.89
N ILE A 2 21.69 16.46 27.66
CA ILE A 2 21.24 15.53 26.59
C ILE A 2 21.28 14.06 27.03
N ALA A 3 22.41 13.61 27.63
CA ALA A 3 22.57 12.24 28.12
C ALA A 3 21.53 11.89 29.20
N LEU A 4 21.23 12.84 30.10
CA LEU A 4 20.21 12.65 31.13
C LEU A 4 18.80 12.61 30.55
N ALA A 5 18.50 13.47 29.58
CA ALA A 5 17.22 13.43 28.87
C ALA A 5 17.02 12.10 28.12
N ASN A 6 18.07 11.59 27.48
CA ASN A 6 18.01 10.28 26.81
C ASN A 6 17.86 9.14 27.82
N LEU A 7 18.47 9.21 28.99
CA LEU A 7 18.28 8.23 30.06
C LEU A 7 16.82 8.26 30.56
N ILE A 8 16.25 9.44 30.78
CA ILE A 8 14.84 9.59 31.20
C ILE A 8 13.91 8.99 30.16
N LYS A 9 14.12 9.28 28.86
CA LYS A 9 13.32 8.68 27.78
C LYS A 9 13.38 7.16 27.80
N ARG A 10 14.56 6.57 27.95
CA ARG A 10 14.76 5.11 28.01
C ARG A 10 14.11 4.47 29.24
N LEU A 11 14.05 5.18 30.35
CA LEU A 11 13.41 4.69 31.57
C LEU A 11 11.89 4.89 31.55
N ALA A 12 11.40 5.89 30.81
CA ALA A 12 9.96 6.18 30.69
C ALA A 12 9.27 5.31 29.64
N VAL A 13 9.98 4.92 28.56
CA VAL A 13 9.46 4.08 27.47
C VAL A 13 10.35 2.83 27.37
N ASP A 14 9.89 1.73 27.94
CA ASP A 14 10.62 0.46 27.94
C ASP A 14 10.68 -0.14 26.51
N HIS A 15 9.57 -0.17 25.83
CA HIS A 15 9.46 -0.66 24.46
C HIS A 15 8.47 0.18 23.66
N LEU A 16 8.82 0.51 22.41
CA LEU A 16 7.99 1.29 21.50
C LEU A 16 7.42 0.39 20.40
N HIS A 17 6.10 0.35 20.25
CA HIS A 17 5.42 -0.31 19.14
C HIS A 17 4.99 0.72 18.10
N ILE A 18 5.34 0.48 16.83
CA ILE A 18 4.93 1.33 15.68
C ILE A 18 3.97 0.49 14.83
N VAL A 19 2.72 0.93 14.73
CA VAL A 19 1.67 0.19 14.01
C VAL A 19 1.60 0.55 12.52
N GLY A 20 2.74 0.89 11.95
CA GLY A 20 2.93 1.07 10.52
C GLY A 20 2.61 2.46 9.98
N ASP A 21 2.66 2.55 8.65
CA ASP A 21 2.45 3.76 7.85
C ASP A 21 3.41 4.92 8.18
N ILE A 22 4.68 4.57 8.46
CA ILE A 22 5.75 5.59 8.62
C ILE A 22 5.91 6.38 7.31
N PHE A 23 5.71 5.71 6.17
CA PHE A 23 5.81 6.30 4.85
C PHE A 23 4.48 6.83 4.28
N ASP A 24 3.46 7.07 5.09
CA ASP A 24 2.25 7.74 4.60
C ASP A 24 2.58 9.18 4.16
N ARG A 25 1.61 9.97 3.84
CA ARG A 25 1.71 11.29 3.16
C ARG A 25 2.52 12.36 3.91
N GLY A 26 2.97 12.08 5.13
CA GLY A 26 3.78 12.98 5.95
C GLY A 26 5.16 13.28 5.32
N PRO A 27 5.69 14.50 5.52
CA PRO A 27 6.85 14.98 4.75
C PRO A 27 8.22 14.47 5.23
N CYS A 28 8.32 13.77 6.36
CA CYS A 28 9.59 13.52 7.04
C CYS A 28 9.81 12.05 7.45
N ALA A 29 9.27 11.09 6.70
CA ALA A 29 9.45 9.66 7.01
C ALA A 29 10.94 9.25 7.09
N ASP A 30 11.78 9.81 6.23
CA ASP A 30 13.23 9.62 6.24
C ASP A 30 13.89 10.05 7.57
N MET A 31 13.45 11.17 8.14
CA MET A 31 13.97 11.68 9.42
C MET A 31 13.39 10.90 10.61
N ILE A 32 12.13 10.47 10.52
CA ILE A 32 11.48 9.61 11.53
C ILE A 32 12.25 8.30 11.64
N LEU A 33 12.57 7.66 10.51
CA LEU A 33 13.32 6.41 10.49
C LEU A 33 14.73 6.57 11.06
N ASP A 34 15.44 7.67 10.76
CA ASP A 34 16.72 7.95 11.40
C ASP A 34 16.61 8.01 12.95
N LEU A 35 15.54 8.65 13.47
CA LEU A 35 15.28 8.72 14.91
C LEU A 35 14.91 7.36 15.52
N LEU A 36 14.07 6.59 14.81
CA LEU A 36 13.67 5.25 15.26
C LEU A 36 14.87 4.28 15.32
N MET A 37 15.82 4.41 14.38
CA MET A 37 17.04 3.61 14.38
C MET A 37 17.94 3.87 15.61
N GLU A 38 17.81 5.02 16.25
CA GLU A 38 18.51 5.35 17.49
C GLU A 38 17.76 4.91 18.75
N HIS A 39 16.50 4.47 18.62
CA HIS A 39 15.69 4.06 19.75
C HIS A 39 16.17 2.71 20.31
N HIS A 40 16.24 2.59 21.65
CA HIS A 40 16.85 1.47 22.32
C HIS A 40 16.09 0.14 22.19
N SER A 41 14.76 0.19 22.06
CA SER A 41 13.90 -1.00 21.97
C SER A 41 12.62 -0.68 21.24
N LEU A 42 12.40 -1.27 20.07
CA LEU A 42 11.16 -1.10 19.29
C LEU A 42 10.90 -2.28 18.35
N ASP A 43 9.64 -2.39 17.96
CA ASP A 43 9.18 -3.16 16.81
C ASP A 43 8.22 -2.35 15.93
N ILE A 44 7.96 -2.86 14.72
CA ILE A 44 7.16 -2.18 13.69
C ILE A 44 6.23 -3.20 13.05
N GLU A 45 4.94 -2.97 13.08
CA GLU A 45 3.98 -3.68 12.24
C GLU A 45 3.89 -2.93 10.90
N TRP A 46 4.32 -3.58 9.80
CA TRP A 46 4.35 -2.92 8.49
C TRP A 46 2.98 -2.41 8.06
N GLY A 47 2.90 -1.14 7.66
CA GLY A 47 1.74 -0.55 7.02
C GLY A 47 1.73 -0.77 5.50
N ASN A 48 0.61 -0.47 4.86
CA ASN A 48 0.52 -0.58 3.40
C ASN A 48 1.43 0.44 2.70
N HIS A 49 1.61 1.64 3.24
CA HIS A 49 2.59 2.59 2.71
C HIS A 49 4.04 2.12 2.92
N ASP A 50 4.34 1.48 4.04
CA ASP A 50 5.68 0.92 4.29
C ASP A 50 6.00 -0.20 3.29
N ILE A 51 5.07 -1.15 3.10
CA ILE A 51 5.20 -2.24 2.12
C ILE A 51 5.38 -1.72 0.71
N LEU A 52 4.69 -0.64 0.33
CA LEU A 52 4.85 0.00 -0.96
C LEU A 52 6.29 0.48 -1.18
N TRP A 53 6.88 1.19 -0.19
CA TRP A 53 8.26 1.64 -0.25
C TRP A 53 9.27 0.49 -0.17
N MET A 54 8.99 -0.55 0.62
CA MET A 54 9.79 -1.77 0.69
C MET A 54 9.81 -2.47 -0.67
N GLY A 55 8.66 -2.63 -1.33
CA GLY A 55 8.56 -3.20 -2.68
C GLY A 55 9.30 -2.37 -3.74
N ALA A 56 9.20 -1.04 -3.65
CA ALA A 56 9.94 -0.13 -4.53
C ALA A 56 11.46 -0.28 -4.36
N ALA A 57 11.94 -0.36 -3.12
CA ALA A 57 13.35 -0.55 -2.81
C ALA A 57 13.89 -1.93 -3.21
N CYS A 58 13.02 -2.95 -3.28
CA CYS A 58 13.34 -4.26 -3.85
C CYS A 58 13.28 -4.29 -5.39
N GLY A 59 12.90 -3.18 -6.04
CA GLY A 59 12.91 -3.03 -7.50
C GLY A 59 11.59 -3.35 -8.20
N ASN A 60 10.47 -3.53 -7.49
CA ASN A 60 9.17 -3.67 -8.14
C ASN A 60 8.77 -2.37 -8.84
N LYS A 61 8.70 -2.38 -10.18
CA LYS A 61 8.43 -1.18 -10.99
C LYS A 61 7.04 -0.57 -10.73
N ALA A 62 6.02 -1.38 -10.48
CA ALA A 62 4.69 -0.87 -10.14
C ALA A 62 4.69 -0.14 -8.78
N SER A 63 5.39 -0.70 -7.78
CA SER A 63 5.59 -0.03 -6.49
C SER A 63 6.37 1.27 -6.63
N ILE A 64 7.44 1.30 -7.45
CA ILE A 64 8.20 2.52 -7.76
C ILE A 64 7.31 3.59 -8.37
N ALA A 65 6.55 3.24 -9.41
CA ALA A 65 5.63 4.17 -10.07
C ALA A 65 4.58 4.70 -9.09
N ASN A 66 4.08 3.86 -8.20
CA ASN A 66 3.09 4.24 -7.19
C ASN A 66 3.67 5.17 -6.11
N VAL A 67 4.87 4.87 -5.59
CA VAL A 67 5.61 5.75 -4.66
C VAL A 67 5.80 7.14 -5.27
N ILE A 68 6.30 7.21 -6.51
CA ILE A 68 6.55 8.48 -7.21
C ILE A 68 5.24 9.23 -7.42
N ARG A 69 4.20 8.54 -7.92
CA ARG A 69 2.88 9.14 -8.15
C ARG A 69 2.29 9.72 -6.86
N ASN A 70 2.35 8.99 -5.75
CA ASN A 70 1.85 9.45 -4.47
C ASN A 70 2.59 10.70 -4.00
N ASN A 71 3.91 10.71 -4.08
CA ASN A 71 4.71 11.86 -3.67
C ASN A 71 4.50 13.10 -4.56
N LEU A 72 4.31 12.94 -5.87
CA LEU A 72 3.91 14.02 -6.77
C LEU A 72 2.52 14.56 -6.41
N LYS A 73 1.54 13.67 -6.23
CA LYS A 73 0.15 14.06 -5.94
C LYS A 73 0.00 14.83 -4.64
N TYR A 74 0.77 14.47 -3.61
CA TYR A 74 0.73 15.11 -2.29
C TYR A 74 1.83 16.16 -2.08
N ASN A 75 2.53 16.55 -3.16
CA ASN A 75 3.59 17.55 -3.13
C ASN A 75 4.70 17.24 -2.11
N ASN A 76 5.09 15.96 -2.01
CA ASN A 76 6.09 15.45 -1.07
C ASN A 76 7.35 14.90 -1.79
N THR A 77 7.74 15.50 -2.92
CA THR A 77 8.92 15.07 -3.71
C THR A 77 10.25 15.21 -2.97
N ARG A 78 10.29 16.07 -1.93
CA ARG A 78 11.48 16.26 -1.10
C ARG A 78 12.02 14.95 -0.54
N ILE A 79 11.17 14.01 -0.13
CA ILE A 79 11.63 12.73 0.42
C ILE A 79 12.38 11.90 -0.64
N LEU A 80 11.92 11.92 -1.89
CA LEU A 80 12.59 11.23 -2.99
C LEU A 80 13.93 11.90 -3.32
N GLU A 81 13.92 13.21 -3.62
CA GLU A 81 15.09 13.92 -4.12
C GLU A 81 16.11 14.21 -3.02
N ASN A 82 15.70 14.91 -1.94
CA ASN A 82 16.60 15.32 -0.87
C ASN A 82 16.79 14.21 0.17
N GLY A 83 15.74 13.43 0.47
CA GLY A 83 15.78 12.34 1.43
C GLY A 83 16.61 11.16 0.95
N TYR A 84 16.35 10.69 -0.26
CA TYR A 84 16.93 9.45 -0.78
C TYR A 84 17.77 9.61 -2.05
N GLY A 85 17.91 10.82 -2.60
CA GLY A 85 18.72 11.09 -3.78
C GLY A 85 18.15 10.55 -5.09
N ILE A 86 16.85 10.29 -5.13
CA ILE A 86 16.13 9.77 -6.28
C ILE A 86 15.63 10.95 -7.12
N SER A 87 16.29 11.21 -8.25
CA SER A 87 15.94 12.34 -9.12
C SER A 87 14.70 12.08 -9.96
N LEU A 88 13.79 13.04 -9.98
CA LEU A 88 12.60 13.02 -10.83
C LEU A 88 12.77 13.80 -12.15
N ARG A 89 13.98 14.32 -12.42
CA ARG A 89 14.25 15.18 -13.58
C ARG A 89 13.87 14.53 -14.91
N ASN A 90 14.27 13.27 -15.13
CA ASN A 90 14.01 12.60 -16.40
C ASN A 90 12.53 12.25 -16.57
N LEU A 91 11.81 11.98 -15.48
CA LEU A 91 10.36 11.86 -15.49
C LEU A 91 9.68 13.20 -15.87
N ALA A 92 10.14 14.33 -15.33
CA ALA A 92 9.61 15.65 -15.67
C ALA A 92 9.83 15.96 -17.15
N LEU A 93 11.05 15.75 -17.66
CA LEU A 93 11.37 15.95 -19.09
C LEU A 93 10.55 15.04 -20.02
N PHE A 94 10.37 13.76 -19.63
CA PHE A 94 9.52 12.84 -20.38
C PHE A 94 8.06 13.30 -20.37
N GLY A 95 7.55 13.73 -19.20
CA GLY A 95 6.19 14.27 -19.06
C GLY A 95 5.95 15.48 -19.96
N GLU A 96 6.81 16.50 -19.89
CA GLU A 96 6.72 17.72 -20.71
C GLU A 96 6.76 17.43 -22.22
N LYS A 97 7.61 16.51 -22.64
CA LYS A 97 7.72 16.10 -24.05
C LYS A 97 6.46 15.37 -24.53
N THR A 98 5.85 14.57 -23.68
CA THR A 98 4.75 13.65 -24.02
C THR A 98 3.38 14.33 -23.88
N TYR A 99 3.18 15.14 -22.83
CA TYR A 99 1.92 15.78 -22.43
C TYR A 99 2.06 17.31 -22.48
N LYS A 100 2.21 17.85 -23.69
CA LYS A 100 2.64 19.24 -23.96
C LYS A 100 1.71 20.34 -23.42
N ASP A 101 0.42 20.01 -23.23
CA ASP A 101 -0.58 20.99 -22.80
C ASP A 101 -0.75 21.05 -21.27
N LYS A 102 0.15 20.37 -20.52
CA LYS A 102 0.12 20.32 -19.05
C LYS A 102 1.32 21.08 -18.45
N GLU A 103 1.10 21.62 -17.26
CA GLU A 103 2.21 22.13 -16.44
C GLU A 103 3.21 21.01 -16.11
N PRO A 104 4.50 21.29 -15.92
CA PRO A 104 5.56 20.26 -15.78
C PRO A 104 5.27 19.20 -14.74
N MET A 105 4.77 19.58 -13.56
CA MET A 105 4.45 18.64 -12.48
C MET A 105 3.21 17.80 -12.80
N ASP A 106 2.20 18.38 -13.44
CA ASP A 106 1.01 17.66 -13.88
C ASP A 106 1.33 16.71 -15.03
N ALA A 107 2.24 17.09 -15.93
CA ALA A 107 2.74 16.24 -17.01
C ALA A 107 3.51 15.04 -16.44
N ALA A 108 4.39 15.24 -15.46
CA ALA A 108 5.10 14.18 -14.76
C ALA A 108 4.14 13.24 -14.02
N LEU A 109 3.16 13.79 -13.30
CA LEU A 109 2.13 13.02 -12.61
C LEU A 109 1.27 12.18 -13.58
N LYS A 110 0.91 12.76 -14.75
CA LYS A 110 0.19 12.05 -15.79
C LYS A 110 1.02 10.91 -16.37
N ALA A 111 2.28 11.18 -16.72
CA ALA A 111 3.20 10.19 -17.26
C ALA A 111 3.36 8.99 -16.34
N ILE A 112 3.71 9.23 -15.09
CA ILE A 112 3.90 8.12 -14.13
C ILE A 112 2.58 7.40 -13.80
N SER A 113 1.43 8.09 -13.87
CA SER A 113 0.13 7.46 -13.66
C SER A 113 -0.24 6.49 -14.79
N VAL A 114 0.02 6.85 -16.06
CA VAL A 114 -0.23 5.95 -17.20
C VAL A 114 0.71 4.75 -17.14
N ILE A 115 1.99 4.95 -16.85
CA ILE A 115 2.96 3.86 -16.63
C ILE A 115 2.48 2.94 -15.51
N LEU A 116 2.05 3.49 -14.39
CA LEU A 116 1.52 2.72 -13.26
C LEU A 116 0.34 1.84 -13.68
N PHE A 117 -0.65 2.39 -14.38
CA PHE A 117 -1.83 1.62 -14.82
C PHE A 117 -1.45 0.44 -15.73
N LYS A 118 -0.45 0.62 -16.62
CA LYS A 118 0.08 -0.46 -17.44
C LYS A 118 0.70 -1.56 -16.58
N LEU A 119 1.57 -1.19 -15.63
CA LEU A 119 2.29 -2.13 -14.77
C LEU A 119 1.36 -2.89 -13.80
N GLU A 120 0.38 -2.20 -13.21
CA GLU A 120 -0.62 -2.82 -12.32
C GLU A 120 -1.44 -3.88 -13.06
N GLU A 121 -1.94 -3.58 -14.25
CA GLU A 121 -2.70 -4.55 -15.04
C GLU A 121 -1.84 -5.72 -15.54
N GLN A 122 -0.54 -5.51 -15.80
CA GLN A 122 0.38 -6.61 -16.08
C GLN A 122 0.49 -7.57 -14.89
N ILE A 123 0.60 -7.05 -13.65
CA ILE A 123 0.63 -7.87 -12.43
C ILE A 123 -0.69 -8.63 -12.28
N ILE A 124 -1.83 -7.96 -12.39
CA ILE A 124 -3.16 -8.59 -12.26
C ILE A 124 -3.34 -9.73 -13.29
N LYS A 125 -2.85 -9.54 -14.53
CA LYS A 125 -2.92 -10.59 -15.57
C LYS A 125 -2.00 -11.77 -15.27
N ARG A 126 -0.85 -11.57 -14.63
CA ARG A 126 0.05 -12.66 -14.20
C ARG A 126 -0.51 -13.44 -13.02
N HIS A 127 -1.33 -12.80 -12.18
CA HIS A 127 -1.83 -13.31 -10.91
C HIS A 127 -3.35 -13.30 -10.83
N PRO A 128 -4.05 -14.17 -11.61
CA PRO A 128 -5.52 -14.27 -11.55
C PRO A 128 -6.02 -14.68 -10.15
N GLU A 129 -5.18 -15.35 -9.36
CA GLU A 129 -5.45 -15.73 -7.97
C GLU A 129 -5.59 -14.54 -7.00
N TYR A 130 -5.18 -13.33 -7.41
CA TYR A 130 -5.43 -12.10 -6.62
C TYR A 130 -6.88 -11.62 -6.73
N GLU A 131 -7.68 -12.22 -7.64
CA GLU A 131 -9.09 -11.92 -7.84
C GLU A 131 -9.37 -10.42 -8.12
N MET A 132 -8.46 -9.73 -8.82
CA MET A 132 -8.52 -8.29 -9.10
C MET A 132 -8.90 -7.94 -10.55
N ASN A 133 -9.58 -8.83 -11.28
CA ASN A 133 -9.94 -8.63 -12.69
C ASN A 133 -10.83 -7.40 -12.95
N GLU A 134 -11.57 -6.92 -11.92
CA GLU A 134 -12.34 -5.68 -12.01
C GLU A 134 -11.45 -4.45 -12.10
N ARG A 135 -10.16 -4.57 -11.72
CA ARG A 135 -9.15 -3.49 -11.79
C ARG A 135 -8.40 -3.44 -13.12
N LEU A 136 -8.67 -4.34 -14.06
CA LEU A 136 -8.23 -4.24 -15.45
C LEU A 136 -9.04 -3.13 -16.15
N LEU A 137 -8.61 -1.88 -16.05
CA LEU A 137 -9.36 -0.69 -16.48
C LEU A 137 -8.76 -0.04 -17.72
N LEU A 138 -7.44 0.13 -17.78
CA LEU A 138 -6.75 0.74 -18.93
C LEU A 138 -7.01 -0.05 -20.21
N SER A 139 -6.90 -1.39 -20.13
CA SER A 139 -7.15 -2.29 -21.26
C SER A 139 -8.65 -2.38 -21.68
N LYS A 140 -9.56 -1.80 -20.90
CA LYS A 140 -11.00 -1.74 -21.21
C LYS A 140 -11.45 -0.41 -21.79
N ILE A 141 -10.54 0.56 -21.94
CA ILE A 141 -10.87 1.85 -22.57
C ILE A 141 -11.18 1.61 -24.05
N ASN A 142 -12.32 2.11 -24.50
CA ASN A 142 -12.57 2.31 -25.91
C ASN A 142 -11.85 3.61 -26.34
N LEU A 143 -10.77 3.49 -27.09
CA LEU A 143 -9.96 4.63 -27.54
C LEU A 143 -10.58 5.39 -28.73
N GLU A 144 -11.67 4.87 -29.36
CA GLU A 144 -12.37 5.59 -30.45
C GLU A 144 -13.25 6.71 -29.89
N ASP A 145 -13.96 6.44 -28.80
CA ASP A 145 -14.90 7.38 -28.18
C ASP A 145 -14.52 7.80 -26.75
N PHE A 146 -13.39 7.30 -26.25
CA PHE A 146 -12.85 7.54 -24.91
C PHE A 146 -13.85 7.22 -23.79
N THR A 147 -14.50 6.06 -23.91
CA THR A 147 -15.37 5.54 -22.87
C THR A 147 -14.80 4.29 -22.21
N ILE A 148 -15.29 4.01 -21.02
CA ILE A 148 -14.96 2.78 -20.28
C ILE A 148 -16.23 2.19 -19.66
N SER A 149 -16.36 0.87 -19.72
CA SER A 149 -17.44 0.15 -19.06
C SER A 149 -16.97 -0.39 -17.72
N ILE A 150 -17.55 0.10 -16.64
CA ILE A 150 -17.27 -0.34 -15.26
C ILE A 150 -18.50 -1.03 -14.69
N SER A 151 -18.29 -2.21 -14.09
CA SER A 151 -19.34 -2.92 -13.36
C SER A 151 -19.54 -2.27 -11.98
N ASN A 152 -20.78 -2.22 -11.48
CA ASN A 152 -20.98 -1.89 -10.07
C ASN A 152 -20.47 -3.03 -9.17
N ASN A 153 -20.37 -2.76 -7.86
CA ASN A 153 -19.80 -3.69 -6.87
C ASN A 153 -20.46 -5.09 -6.86
N ASP A 154 -21.70 -5.19 -7.34
CA ASP A 154 -22.43 -6.47 -7.43
C ASP A 154 -22.21 -7.20 -8.76
N ASN A 155 -21.35 -6.68 -9.66
CA ASN A 155 -21.11 -7.19 -11.03
C ASN A 155 -22.39 -7.39 -11.90
N LYS A 156 -23.54 -6.89 -11.45
CA LYS A 156 -24.84 -7.10 -12.12
C LYS A 156 -25.15 -6.06 -13.20
N ASN A 157 -24.65 -4.83 -13.03
CA ASN A 157 -24.90 -3.75 -13.97
C ASN A 157 -23.57 -3.13 -14.43
N LYS A 158 -23.46 -2.91 -15.75
CA LYS A 158 -22.34 -2.20 -16.36
C LYS A 158 -22.79 -0.78 -16.68
N PHE A 159 -21.98 0.17 -16.30
CA PHE A 159 -22.17 1.59 -16.60
C PHE A 159 -21.06 2.07 -17.52
N ILE A 160 -21.41 2.88 -18.50
CA ILE A 160 -20.45 3.47 -19.44
C ILE A 160 -20.14 4.88 -18.93
N TYR A 161 -18.85 5.13 -18.70
CA TYR A 161 -18.34 6.44 -18.29
C TYR A 161 -17.46 7.02 -19.39
N LYS A 162 -17.58 8.33 -19.59
CA LYS A 162 -16.67 9.06 -20.48
C LYS A 162 -15.43 9.48 -19.71
N LEU A 163 -14.26 9.27 -20.29
CA LEU A 163 -13.01 9.72 -19.69
C LEU A 163 -12.94 11.25 -19.65
N SER A 164 -12.42 11.79 -18.57
CA SER A 164 -12.19 13.23 -18.39
C SER A 164 -10.85 13.68 -18.95
N ASP A 165 -9.90 12.76 -19.04
CA ASP A 165 -8.57 12.98 -19.59
C ASP A 165 -8.33 11.94 -20.69
N ILE A 166 -8.37 12.38 -21.93
CA ILE A 166 -8.28 11.53 -23.14
C ILE A 166 -6.88 11.54 -23.75
N ASP A 167 -5.94 12.31 -23.17
CA ASP A 167 -4.57 12.39 -23.64
C ASP A 167 -3.77 11.17 -23.19
N LEU A 168 -3.72 10.15 -24.06
CA LEU A 168 -3.09 8.85 -23.82
C LEU A 168 -2.12 8.46 -24.97
N PRO A 169 -1.16 9.33 -25.34
CA PRO A 169 -0.32 9.13 -26.53
C PRO A 169 0.61 7.92 -26.45
N THR A 170 0.87 7.41 -25.24
CA THR A 170 1.74 6.23 -25.04
C THR A 170 0.97 4.91 -24.93
N VAL A 171 -0.38 4.94 -25.02
CA VAL A 171 -1.21 3.74 -24.98
C VAL A 171 -1.45 3.24 -26.39
N ASN A 172 -0.85 2.08 -26.73
CA ASN A 172 -1.05 1.43 -28.01
C ASN A 172 -2.41 0.69 -28.02
N PRO A 173 -3.33 0.96 -28.96
CA PRO A 173 -4.62 0.27 -29.03
C PRO A 173 -4.49 -1.25 -29.15
N ASP A 174 -3.49 -1.75 -29.87
CA ASP A 174 -3.28 -3.20 -30.09
C ASP A 174 -2.67 -3.89 -28.88
N ASN A 175 -1.88 -3.16 -28.07
CA ASN A 175 -1.24 -3.68 -26.84
C ASN A 175 -1.19 -2.59 -25.76
N PRO A 176 -2.34 -2.26 -25.12
CA PRO A 176 -2.45 -1.11 -24.23
C PRO A 176 -1.59 -1.17 -22.97
N LEU A 177 -1.11 -2.35 -22.60
CA LEU A 177 -0.32 -2.55 -21.38
C LEU A 177 1.19 -2.54 -21.65
N GLU A 178 1.61 -2.55 -22.91
CA GLU A 178 3.03 -2.49 -23.24
C GLU A 178 3.61 -1.11 -22.92
N LEU A 179 4.75 -1.09 -22.22
CA LEU A 179 5.50 0.13 -22.05
C LEU A 179 6.24 0.47 -23.35
N THR A 180 6.22 1.73 -23.75
CA THR A 180 7.07 2.21 -24.85
C THR A 180 8.55 2.06 -24.49
N GLU A 181 9.44 2.09 -25.48
CA GLU A 181 10.89 2.06 -25.23
C GLU A 181 11.32 3.17 -24.25
N GLN A 182 10.75 4.36 -24.40
CA GLN A 182 11.05 5.51 -23.53
C GLN A 182 10.52 5.31 -22.09
N GLU A 183 9.32 4.75 -21.93
CA GLU A 183 8.77 4.40 -20.62
C GLU A 183 9.59 3.30 -19.95
N ASN A 184 10.03 2.28 -20.70
CA ASN A 184 10.90 1.22 -20.19
C ASN A 184 12.24 1.79 -19.72
N ALA A 185 12.91 2.60 -20.55
CA ALA A 185 14.19 3.21 -20.19
C ALA A 185 14.07 4.10 -18.94
N LEU A 186 12.99 4.88 -18.84
CA LEU A 186 12.70 5.71 -17.66
C LEU A 186 12.50 4.83 -16.41
N MET A 187 11.72 3.75 -16.52
CA MET A 187 11.46 2.86 -15.37
C MET A 187 12.70 2.07 -14.97
N ASP A 188 13.60 1.71 -15.90
CA ASP A 188 14.88 1.07 -15.60
C ASP A 188 15.81 2.01 -14.83
N GLU A 189 15.86 3.29 -15.23
CA GLU A 189 16.62 4.32 -14.51
C GLU A 189 16.08 4.55 -13.09
N LEU A 190 14.77 4.69 -12.96
CA LEU A 190 14.13 4.87 -11.65
C LEU A 190 14.35 3.64 -10.76
N GLN A 191 14.23 2.43 -11.31
CA GLN A 191 14.51 1.19 -10.59
C GLN A 191 15.95 1.15 -10.08
N ALA A 192 16.93 1.49 -10.93
CA ALA A 192 18.32 1.57 -10.52
C ALA A 192 18.53 2.61 -9.41
N ALA A 193 17.83 3.77 -9.46
CA ALA A 193 17.92 4.80 -8.44
C ALA A 193 17.35 4.32 -7.08
N PHE A 194 16.21 3.62 -7.06
CA PHE A 194 15.65 3.07 -5.83
C PHE A 194 16.53 1.98 -5.21
N ILE A 195 17.02 1.05 -6.02
CA ILE A 195 17.92 -0.03 -5.57
C ILE A 195 19.27 0.55 -5.11
N GLY A 196 19.79 1.56 -5.80
CA GLY A 196 21.10 2.18 -5.54
C GLY A 196 21.10 3.20 -4.39
N SER A 197 19.93 3.62 -3.88
CA SER A 197 19.86 4.63 -2.81
C SER A 197 20.30 4.05 -1.46
N THR A 198 21.55 4.34 -1.05
CA THR A 198 22.14 3.80 0.18
C THR A 198 21.30 4.11 1.42
N ARG A 199 20.78 5.34 1.53
CA ARG A 199 19.96 5.74 2.70
C ARG A 199 18.63 5.01 2.69
N LEU A 200 17.96 4.88 1.54
CA LEU A 200 16.72 4.12 1.42
C LEU A 200 16.96 2.65 1.81
N GLN A 201 17.99 2.01 1.25
CA GLN A 201 18.30 0.61 1.56
C GLN A 201 18.61 0.39 3.06
N LYS A 202 19.25 1.36 3.71
CA LYS A 202 19.49 1.32 5.17
C LYS A 202 18.17 1.34 5.95
N HIS A 203 17.22 2.20 5.58
CA HIS A 203 15.91 2.30 6.21
C HIS A 203 15.05 1.05 5.94
N ILE A 204 15.06 0.54 4.72
CA ILE A 204 14.33 -0.69 4.36
C ILE A 204 14.88 -1.89 5.11
N LYS A 205 16.21 -2.04 5.21
CA LYS A 205 16.82 -3.08 6.04
C LYS A 205 16.32 -3.00 7.49
N PHE A 206 16.24 -1.79 8.05
CA PHE A 206 15.74 -1.58 9.41
C PHE A 206 14.26 -2.00 9.55
N LEU A 207 13.41 -1.69 8.55
CA LEU A 207 12.02 -2.15 8.54
C LEU A 207 11.93 -3.69 8.52
N TYR A 208 12.81 -4.38 7.78
CA TYR A 208 12.85 -5.85 7.78
C TYR A 208 13.39 -6.44 9.08
N GLU A 209 14.38 -5.79 9.70
CA GLU A 209 14.98 -6.25 10.97
C GLU A 209 14.06 -6.06 12.18
N LYS A 210 13.27 -5.00 12.20
CA LYS A 210 12.42 -4.62 13.33
C LYS A 210 10.93 -4.87 13.10
N GLY A 211 10.54 -5.11 11.83
CA GLY A 211 9.15 -5.19 11.44
C GLY A 211 8.68 -6.60 11.11
N SER A 212 7.36 -6.73 11.08
CA SER A 212 6.60 -7.93 10.69
C SER A 212 5.17 -7.56 10.30
N MET A 213 4.42 -8.55 9.78
CA MET A 213 2.99 -8.37 9.48
C MET A 213 2.13 -8.22 10.74
N TYR A 214 2.55 -8.76 11.86
CA TYR A 214 1.89 -8.66 13.16
C TYR A 214 2.87 -8.94 14.29
N LYS A 215 2.51 -8.53 15.50
CA LYS A 215 3.24 -8.81 16.73
C LYS A 215 2.30 -9.28 17.83
N ILE A 216 2.76 -10.23 18.63
CA ILE A 216 2.12 -10.56 19.91
C ILE A 216 3.04 -10.05 21.02
N PHE A 217 2.52 -9.16 21.85
CA PHE A 217 3.26 -8.59 22.98
C PHE A 217 2.34 -8.37 24.18
N ASN A 218 2.77 -8.78 25.36
CA ASN A 218 1.98 -8.70 26.61
C ASN A 218 0.52 -9.18 26.45
N SER A 219 0.36 -10.34 25.79
CA SER A 219 -0.97 -10.92 25.46
C SER A 219 -1.85 -10.05 24.56
N ASN A 220 -1.32 -9.04 23.91
CA ASN A 220 -2.02 -8.25 22.90
C ASN A 220 -1.54 -8.63 21.50
N LEU A 221 -2.43 -8.50 20.53
CA LEU A 221 -2.17 -8.69 19.11
C LEU A 221 -2.09 -7.31 18.42
N LEU A 222 -0.94 -7.01 17.83
CA LEU A 222 -0.71 -5.78 17.08
C LEU A 222 -0.59 -6.13 15.60
N TYR A 223 -1.27 -5.39 14.74
CA TYR A 223 -1.13 -5.42 13.28
C TYR A 223 -1.64 -4.11 12.68
N HIS A 224 -1.19 -3.77 11.46
CA HIS A 224 -1.52 -2.49 10.86
C HIS A 224 -2.98 -2.41 10.38
N GLY A 225 -3.37 -3.22 9.41
CA GLY A 225 -4.63 -3.08 8.67
C GLY A 225 -5.75 -3.98 9.19
N CYS A 226 -5.89 -5.17 8.62
CA CYS A 226 -6.98 -6.08 8.93
C CYS A 226 -6.54 -7.56 8.93
N VAL A 227 -7.35 -8.42 9.54
CA VAL A 227 -7.40 -9.84 9.25
C VAL A 227 -8.60 -10.06 8.34
N PRO A 228 -8.42 -10.30 7.03
CA PRO A 228 -9.53 -10.32 6.07
C PRO A 228 -10.66 -11.28 6.45
N LEU A 229 -11.90 -10.82 6.29
CA LEU A 229 -13.13 -11.57 6.56
C LEU A 229 -14.02 -11.58 5.33
N ASP A 230 -14.88 -12.62 5.24
CA ASP A 230 -15.94 -12.71 4.26
C ASP A 230 -17.20 -11.92 4.68
N GLU A 231 -18.23 -11.91 3.85
CA GLU A 231 -19.49 -11.21 4.11
C GLU A 231 -20.26 -11.74 5.32
N TYR A 232 -19.90 -12.91 5.83
CA TYR A 232 -20.52 -13.58 6.99
C TYR A 232 -19.69 -13.44 8.26
N GLY A 233 -18.47 -12.83 8.17
CA GLY A 233 -17.57 -12.66 9.29
C GLY A 233 -16.63 -13.85 9.55
N ASN A 234 -16.51 -14.80 8.62
CA ASN A 234 -15.50 -15.85 8.69
C ASN A 234 -14.18 -15.37 8.11
N PHE A 235 -13.06 -16.03 8.46
CA PHE A 235 -11.78 -15.71 7.85
C PHE A 235 -11.81 -15.90 6.32
N ASP A 236 -11.34 -14.89 5.61
CA ASP A 236 -11.11 -14.89 4.16
C ASP A 236 -9.62 -14.70 3.86
N GLY A 237 -9.25 -14.79 2.60
CA GLY A 237 -7.87 -14.61 2.15
C GLY A 237 -7.70 -14.99 0.68
N ILE A 238 -6.59 -15.63 0.35
CA ILE A 238 -6.24 -16.01 -1.01
C ILE A 238 -6.01 -17.51 -1.14
N THR A 239 -6.23 -18.04 -2.34
CA THR A 239 -5.93 -19.43 -2.67
C THR A 239 -4.78 -19.47 -3.68
N LEU A 240 -3.67 -20.07 -3.29
CA LEU A 240 -2.46 -20.20 -4.11
C LEU A 240 -2.11 -21.68 -4.24
N ASP A 241 -1.96 -22.19 -5.47
CA ASP A 241 -1.64 -23.58 -5.75
C ASP A 241 -2.56 -24.59 -5.02
N GLY A 242 -3.84 -24.23 -4.88
CA GLY A 242 -4.85 -25.05 -4.19
C GLY A 242 -4.78 -24.97 -2.65
N ILE A 243 -3.88 -24.19 -2.11
CA ILE A 243 -3.75 -23.96 -0.65
C ILE A 243 -4.47 -22.67 -0.27
N VAL A 244 -5.40 -22.76 0.68
CA VAL A 244 -6.08 -21.60 1.24
C VAL A 244 -5.22 -20.97 2.34
N TYR A 245 -4.96 -19.67 2.19
CA TYR A 245 -4.28 -18.82 3.18
C TYR A 245 -5.30 -17.84 3.74
N GLN A 246 -5.65 -18.00 5.01
CA GLN A 246 -6.60 -17.16 5.74
C GLN A 246 -6.18 -17.03 7.21
N GLY A 247 -6.71 -16.04 7.93
CA GLY A 247 -6.39 -15.80 9.33
C GLY A 247 -4.88 -15.62 9.57
N LYS A 248 -4.36 -16.19 10.66
CA LYS A 248 -2.94 -16.15 11.01
C LYS A 248 -2.04 -16.70 9.90
N LYS A 249 -2.43 -17.83 9.29
CA LYS A 249 -1.65 -18.46 8.20
C LYS A 249 -1.45 -17.51 7.02
N TYR A 250 -2.40 -16.61 6.77
CA TYR A 250 -2.28 -15.63 5.69
C TYR A 250 -1.28 -14.52 6.04
N LEU A 251 -1.30 -14.00 7.26
CA LEU A 251 -0.32 -13.01 7.70
C LEU A 251 1.11 -13.61 7.74
N ASP A 252 1.26 -14.87 8.19
CA ASP A 252 2.53 -15.59 8.16
C ASP A 252 3.06 -15.75 6.71
N TYR A 253 2.17 -16.07 5.76
CA TYR A 253 2.53 -16.16 4.34
C TYR A 253 2.93 -14.79 3.77
N ALA A 254 2.19 -13.74 4.09
CA ALA A 254 2.49 -12.38 3.64
C ALA A 254 3.86 -11.90 4.17
N ASP A 255 4.18 -12.15 5.44
CA ASP A 255 5.50 -11.86 6.02
C ASP A 255 6.62 -12.61 5.28
N LYS A 256 6.41 -13.91 5.03
CA LYS A 256 7.36 -14.75 4.28
C LYS A 256 7.62 -14.19 2.88
N MET A 257 6.56 -13.82 2.14
CA MET A 257 6.69 -13.31 0.77
C MET A 257 7.36 -11.94 0.74
N ALA A 258 7.05 -11.06 1.70
CA ALA A 258 7.74 -9.77 1.82
C ALA A 258 9.25 -9.96 2.06
N ARG A 259 9.63 -10.88 2.95
CA ARG A 259 11.05 -11.20 3.19
C ARG A 259 11.71 -11.87 1.99
N LEU A 260 11.00 -12.71 1.25
CA LEU A 260 11.50 -13.33 0.03
C LEU A 260 11.82 -12.27 -1.04
N ALA A 261 10.96 -11.26 -1.24
CA ALA A 261 11.20 -10.15 -2.16
C ALA A 261 12.48 -9.36 -1.81
N TYR A 262 12.81 -9.26 -0.51
CA TYR A 262 14.03 -8.58 -0.06
C TYR A 262 15.30 -9.42 -0.24
N LEU A 263 15.20 -10.74 -0.02
CA LEU A 263 16.35 -11.66 -0.10
C LEU A 263 16.67 -12.08 -1.54
N ASP A 264 15.66 -12.08 -2.41
CA ASP A 264 15.73 -12.49 -3.81
C ASP A 264 14.91 -11.51 -4.66
N ASN A 265 15.54 -10.41 -5.03
CA ASN A 265 14.93 -9.34 -5.81
C ASN A 265 14.73 -9.69 -7.31
N ASP A 266 15.14 -10.90 -7.74
CA ASP A 266 14.80 -11.47 -9.04
C ASP A 266 13.50 -12.31 -8.98
N ASN A 267 12.97 -12.57 -7.80
CA ASN A 267 11.74 -13.34 -7.62
C ASN A 267 10.49 -12.51 -7.95
N GLN A 268 10.06 -12.59 -9.21
CA GLN A 268 8.93 -11.80 -9.71
C GLN A 268 7.64 -12.03 -8.93
N ASN A 269 7.35 -13.27 -8.51
CA ASN A 269 6.15 -13.57 -7.73
C ASN A 269 6.17 -12.88 -6.36
N ALA A 270 7.32 -12.84 -5.70
CA ALA A 270 7.46 -12.16 -4.43
C ALA A 270 7.34 -10.63 -4.58
N LEU A 271 7.96 -10.07 -5.63
CA LEU A 271 7.84 -8.65 -5.96
C LEU A 271 6.40 -8.25 -6.30
N ASP A 272 5.70 -9.05 -7.12
CA ASP A 272 4.29 -8.79 -7.47
C ASP A 272 3.40 -8.91 -6.24
N PHE A 273 3.72 -9.80 -5.30
CA PHE A 273 2.99 -9.93 -4.04
C PHE A 273 3.19 -8.70 -3.13
N MET A 274 4.36 -8.03 -3.15
CA MET A 274 4.55 -6.75 -2.45
C MET A 274 3.58 -5.67 -2.97
N TRP A 275 3.40 -5.59 -4.29
CA TRP A 275 2.41 -4.70 -4.88
C TRP A 275 0.98 -5.11 -4.49
N PHE A 276 0.67 -6.41 -4.48
CA PHE A 276 -0.64 -6.90 -4.03
C PHE A 276 -0.93 -6.52 -2.56
N LEU A 277 0.06 -6.61 -1.68
CA LEU A 277 -0.09 -6.17 -0.29
C LEU A 277 -0.44 -4.68 -0.17
N TRP A 278 0.03 -3.85 -1.10
CA TRP A 278 -0.36 -2.44 -1.20
C TRP A 278 -1.78 -2.25 -1.75
N ALA A 279 -2.17 -2.95 -2.82
CA ALA A 279 -3.33 -2.60 -3.65
C ALA A 279 -4.51 -3.59 -3.56
N GLY A 280 -4.29 -4.80 -3.03
CA GLY A 280 -5.28 -5.88 -3.04
C GLY A 280 -6.42 -5.65 -2.04
N HIS A 281 -7.66 -5.83 -2.48
CA HIS A 281 -8.83 -5.72 -1.60
C HIS A 281 -8.89 -6.81 -0.51
N LYS A 282 -8.25 -7.96 -0.78
CA LYS A 282 -8.05 -9.06 0.21
C LYS A 282 -6.71 -8.96 0.95
N SER A 283 -5.92 -7.90 0.70
CA SER A 283 -4.67 -7.69 1.41
C SER A 283 -4.93 -7.39 2.90
N PRO A 284 -4.17 -8.02 3.82
CA PRO A 284 -4.26 -7.72 5.25
C PRO A 284 -3.76 -6.31 5.60
N LEU A 285 -3.05 -5.65 4.69
CA LEU A 285 -2.55 -4.28 4.89
C LEU A 285 -3.46 -3.23 4.28
N CYS A 286 -3.99 -3.47 3.07
CA CYS A 286 -4.85 -2.52 2.36
C CYS A 286 -6.33 -2.68 2.73
N GLY A 287 -6.87 -3.89 2.59
CA GLY A 287 -8.27 -4.21 2.92
C GLY A 287 -9.32 -3.32 2.25
N ARG A 288 -9.03 -2.77 1.05
CA ARG A 288 -9.97 -1.93 0.27
C ARG A 288 -9.70 -2.00 -1.23
N VAL A 289 -10.69 -1.64 -2.01
CA VAL A 289 -10.55 -1.48 -3.46
C VAL A 289 -10.07 -0.07 -3.79
N ILE A 290 -8.79 0.07 -4.13
CA ILE A 290 -8.19 1.38 -4.46
C ILE A 290 -8.75 1.90 -5.79
N LYS A 291 -9.20 3.15 -5.83
CA LYS A 291 -9.83 3.80 -6.98
C LYS A 291 -8.94 4.87 -7.64
N THR A 292 -7.65 4.58 -7.76
CA THR A 292 -6.67 5.51 -8.35
C THR A 292 -6.99 5.86 -9.79
N PHE A 293 -7.34 4.87 -10.61
CA PHE A 293 -7.69 5.07 -12.02
C PHE A 293 -8.94 5.94 -12.15
N GLU A 294 -10.02 5.59 -11.44
CA GLU A 294 -11.29 6.30 -11.51
C GLU A 294 -11.13 7.76 -11.08
N ARG A 295 -10.42 8.00 -9.97
CA ARG A 295 -10.13 9.37 -9.48
C ARG A 295 -9.28 10.20 -10.47
N SER A 296 -8.49 9.54 -11.31
CA SER A 296 -7.62 10.22 -12.29
C SER A 296 -8.30 10.43 -13.63
N MET A 297 -9.19 9.52 -14.04
CA MET A 297 -9.69 9.42 -15.40
C MET A 297 -11.19 9.68 -15.54
N ILE A 298 -11.97 9.69 -14.45
CA ILE A 298 -13.44 9.80 -14.50
C ILE A 298 -13.89 10.91 -13.53
N LYS A 299 -14.75 11.83 -14.03
CA LYS A 299 -15.27 12.94 -13.20
C LYS A 299 -16.40 12.54 -12.26
N ASP A 300 -17.10 11.44 -12.53
CA ASP A 300 -18.21 11.01 -11.68
C ASP A 300 -17.68 10.47 -10.36
N GLU A 301 -17.80 11.25 -9.29
CA GLU A 301 -17.33 10.93 -7.94
C GLU A 301 -17.95 9.66 -7.36
N LYS A 302 -19.10 9.20 -7.90
CA LYS A 302 -19.70 7.92 -7.49
C LYS A 302 -18.77 6.74 -7.78
N THR A 303 -17.88 6.86 -8.79
CA THR A 303 -16.88 5.85 -9.10
C THR A 303 -15.69 5.83 -8.14
N TRP A 304 -15.54 6.85 -7.31
CA TRP A 304 -14.39 7.03 -6.41
C TRP A 304 -14.54 6.35 -5.05
N HIS A 305 -15.74 5.81 -4.78
CA HIS A 305 -15.97 5.08 -3.54
C HIS A 305 -15.09 3.81 -3.49
N GLU A 306 -14.34 3.66 -2.41
CA GLU A 306 -13.44 2.54 -2.16
C GLU A 306 -14.11 1.54 -1.20
N PRO A 307 -14.72 0.45 -1.71
CA PRO A 307 -15.27 -0.59 -0.86
C PRO A 307 -14.18 -1.18 0.04
N THR A 308 -14.51 -1.33 1.33
CA THR A 308 -13.59 -1.90 2.32
C THR A 308 -13.89 -3.39 2.54
N ASN A 309 -12.88 -4.14 3.01
CA ASN A 309 -13.05 -5.52 3.44
C ASN A 309 -14.12 -5.62 4.54
N PRO A 310 -14.95 -6.67 4.57
CA PRO A 310 -15.96 -6.87 5.60
C PRO A 310 -15.42 -6.82 7.04
N TYR A 311 -14.13 -7.06 7.26
CA TYR A 311 -13.47 -6.85 8.55
C TYR A 311 -13.85 -5.51 9.18
N TYR A 312 -13.86 -4.40 8.42
CA TYR A 312 -14.19 -3.06 8.94
C TYR A 312 -15.66 -2.86 9.32
N ARG A 313 -16.52 -3.80 8.95
CA ARG A 313 -17.91 -3.89 9.44
C ARG A 313 -17.99 -4.69 10.74
N PHE A 314 -17.22 -5.79 10.84
CA PHE A 314 -17.29 -6.73 11.95
C PHE A 314 -16.37 -6.38 13.13
N TYR A 315 -15.32 -5.59 12.94
CA TYR A 315 -14.34 -5.28 14.00
C TYR A 315 -14.90 -4.46 15.17
N HIS A 316 -16.18 -4.02 15.09
CA HIS A 316 -16.92 -3.44 16.19
C HIS A 316 -17.54 -4.48 17.13
N ASP A 317 -17.58 -5.75 16.72
CA ASP A 317 -18.18 -6.84 17.47
C ASP A 317 -17.13 -7.57 18.31
N GLU A 318 -17.41 -7.71 19.60
CA GLU A 318 -16.51 -8.38 20.56
C GLU A 318 -16.26 -9.84 20.19
N LYS A 319 -17.27 -10.55 19.64
CA LYS A 319 -17.13 -11.96 19.24
C LYS A 319 -16.13 -12.10 18.09
N THR A 320 -16.18 -11.20 17.13
CA THR A 320 -15.24 -11.16 16.00
C THR A 320 -13.83 -10.87 16.49
N CYS A 321 -13.64 -9.91 17.39
CA CYS A 321 -12.33 -9.63 17.97
C CYS A 321 -11.79 -10.83 18.76
N ASN A 322 -12.62 -11.52 19.55
CA ASN A 322 -12.23 -12.73 20.27
C ASN A 322 -11.90 -13.87 19.30
N MET A 323 -12.65 -14.07 18.21
CA MET A 323 -12.34 -15.04 17.17
C MET A 323 -10.93 -14.81 16.59
N ILE A 324 -10.61 -13.56 16.26
CA ILE A 324 -9.29 -13.17 15.75
C ILE A 324 -8.21 -13.45 16.83
N LEU A 325 -8.40 -13.01 18.07
CA LEU A 325 -7.45 -13.26 19.15
C LEU A 325 -7.17 -14.75 19.33
N HIS A 326 -8.22 -15.59 19.34
CA HIS A 326 -8.09 -17.04 19.47
C HIS A 326 -7.31 -17.67 18.30
N GLU A 327 -7.48 -17.18 17.07
CA GLU A 327 -6.72 -17.63 15.89
C GLU A 327 -5.21 -17.40 16.08
N PHE A 328 -4.83 -16.36 16.81
CA PHE A 328 -3.44 -16.06 17.17
C PHE A 328 -3.00 -16.68 18.50
N GLY A 329 -3.81 -17.54 19.10
CA GLY A 329 -3.49 -18.24 20.34
C GLY A 329 -3.66 -17.42 21.62
N LEU A 330 -4.41 -16.32 21.57
CA LEU A 330 -4.67 -15.41 22.68
C LEU A 330 -6.07 -15.67 23.26
N PHE A 331 -6.15 -16.37 24.37
CA PHE A 331 -7.40 -16.81 25.00
C PHE A 331 -7.74 -16.05 26.28
N SER A 332 -6.86 -15.15 26.72
CA SER A 332 -7.10 -14.36 27.93
C SER A 332 -8.21 -13.34 27.72
N PRO A 333 -9.13 -13.14 28.70
CA PRO A 333 -10.08 -12.05 28.66
C PRO A 333 -9.42 -10.66 28.63
N GLU A 334 -8.18 -10.56 29.10
CA GLU A 334 -7.36 -9.33 29.10
C GLU A 334 -6.58 -9.12 27.79
N SER A 335 -6.75 -10.01 26.80
CA SER A 335 -6.13 -9.81 25.47
C SER A 335 -6.89 -8.78 24.65
N HIS A 336 -6.13 -7.94 23.94
CA HIS A 336 -6.67 -6.88 23.07
C HIS A 336 -6.03 -6.93 21.68
N ILE A 337 -6.72 -6.37 20.71
CA ILE A 337 -6.19 -6.04 19.39
C ILE A 337 -5.82 -4.55 19.38
N ILE A 338 -4.65 -4.24 18.84
CA ILE A 338 -4.21 -2.86 18.61
C ILE A 338 -3.87 -2.74 17.13
N ASN A 339 -4.56 -1.85 16.40
CA ASN A 339 -4.31 -1.64 14.98
C ASN A 339 -4.31 -0.15 14.57
N GLY A 340 -3.93 0.11 13.31
CA GLY A 340 -3.87 1.42 12.69
C GLY A 340 -4.72 1.51 11.41
N HIS A 341 -4.15 2.08 10.34
CA HIS A 341 -4.65 2.13 8.96
C HIS A 341 -5.91 2.99 8.73
N THR A 342 -6.82 3.03 9.66
CA THR A 342 -8.05 3.82 9.51
C THR A 342 -8.05 4.94 10.54
N PRO A 343 -7.85 6.21 10.11
CA PRO A 343 -7.84 7.35 11.02
C PRO A 343 -9.12 7.43 11.85
N VAL A 344 -8.95 7.65 13.14
CA VAL A 344 -10.07 7.84 14.07
C VAL A 344 -10.49 9.30 14.06
N LYS A 345 -11.68 9.58 13.59
CA LYS A 345 -12.24 10.92 13.52
C LYS A 345 -12.79 11.38 14.90
N THR A 346 -11.90 11.58 15.85
CA THR A 346 -12.26 11.97 17.22
C THR A 346 -13.03 13.30 17.28
N ILE A 347 -12.75 14.23 16.36
CA ILE A 347 -13.49 15.49 16.22
C ILE A 347 -14.94 15.23 15.81
N GLU A 348 -15.22 14.17 15.05
CA GLU A 348 -16.57 13.74 14.65
C GLU A 348 -17.24 12.85 15.72
N GLY A 349 -16.56 12.59 16.86
CA GLY A 349 -17.07 11.80 17.97
C GLY A 349 -16.78 10.30 17.86
N GLU A 350 -15.90 9.86 16.94
CA GLU A 350 -15.48 8.46 16.89
C GLU A 350 -14.61 8.12 18.09
N SER A 351 -14.85 6.92 18.67
CA SER A 351 -14.01 6.37 19.72
C SER A 351 -12.88 5.52 19.14
N PRO A 352 -11.64 5.67 19.59
CA PRO A 352 -10.56 4.74 19.26
C PRO A 352 -10.77 3.36 19.91
N ILE A 353 -11.61 3.26 20.94
CA ILE A 353 -11.93 2.01 21.63
C ILE A 353 -13.18 1.41 20.99
N ARG A 354 -13.07 0.18 20.52
CA ARG A 354 -14.14 -0.55 19.83
C ARG A 354 -14.36 -1.93 20.48
N ALA A 355 -15.43 -2.62 20.11
CA ALA A 355 -15.73 -4.00 20.52
C ALA A 355 -15.65 -4.18 22.07
N ASN A 356 -16.29 -3.29 22.82
CA ASN A 356 -16.27 -3.29 24.32
C ASN A 356 -14.86 -3.30 24.90
N GLY A 357 -13.91 -2.61 24.28
CA GLY A 357 -12.53 -2.55 24.73
C GLY A 357 -11.59 -3.61 24.12
N LYS A 358 -12.12 -4.55 23.35
CA LYS A 358 -11.27 -5.61 22.74
C LYS A 358 -10.40 -5.11 21.58
N LEU A 359 -10.73 -3.98 20.97
CA LEU A 359 -9.95 -3.40 19.90
C LEU A 359 -9.69 -1.92 20.17
N LEU A 360 -8.42 -1.52 19.99
CA LEU A 360 -7.96 -0.14 20.06
C LEU A 360 -7.37 0.25 18.69
N VAL A 361 -7.94 1.30 18.08
CA VAL A 361 -7.40 1.89 16.85
C VAL A 361 -6.55 3.09 17.23
N ILE A 362 -5.26 3.06 16.92
CA ILE A 362 -4.30 4.10 17.33
C ILE A 362 -3.78 4.93 16.17
N ASP A 363 -4.48 4.90 15.05
CA ASP A 363 -4.21 5.78 13.93
C ASP A 363 -4.76 7.17 14.21
N GLY A 364 -3.87 8.14 14.36
CA GLY A 364 -4.18 9.54 14.55
C GLY A 364 -4.12 10.28 13.22
N GLY A 365 -5.30 10.50 12.60
CA GLY A 365 -5.42 11.31 11.39
C GLY A 365 -5.39 12.81 11.65
#